data_b6611691cfbb08899762b2cb4b77c92d
#
_entry.id   b6611691cfbb08899762b2cb4b77c92d
#
_cell.length_a   1.000
_cell.length_b   1.000
_cell.length_c   1.000
_cell.angle_alpha   90.00
_cell.angle_beta   90.00
_cell.angle_gamma   90.00
#
_symmetry.space_group_name_H-M   'P 1'
#
loop_
_entity.id
_entity.type
_entity.pdbx_description
1 polymer ?
#
loop_
_entity_poly.entity_id
_entity_poly.type
_entity_poly.pdbx_seq_one_letter_code
_entity_poly.pdbx_strand_id
1 'polypeptide(L)'
;MKASVFVGTSVDGFIARLDGALDFLPPGGGEDHGYEAFMATVDALVIGRNTYETVLAFEAWPYGPKPVFVLSTREIAPAPAGAVVERMSGEPAEIAARLAARGFEHLYVDGGITIQRFLAAGLIQRVTITRVPVLIGTGIPLFGTVPRDIPLEHLETRTYPSGLVTSEYAVAGDGSLDSAPRR
;
A
#
# COMPACT_ATOMS: atom_id res chain seq x y z
N MET A 1 15.58 -6.77 1.21
CA MET A 1 14.14 -6.74 1.55
C MET A 1 13.41 -5.93 0.51
N LYS A 2 12.31 -6.42 -0.01
CA LYS A 2 11.42 -5.76 -0.99
C LYS A 2 10.20 -5.19 -0.27
N ALA A 3 9.69 -4.04 -0.71
CA ALA A 3 8.41 -3.52 -0.25
C ALA A 3 7.54 -3.13 -1.46
N SER A 4 6.28 -3.47 -1.39
CA SER A 4 5.31 -3.27 -2.45
C SER A 4 4.04 -2.61 -1.91
N VAL A 5 3.37 -1.90 -2.78
CA VAL A 5 2.06 -1.27 -2.55
C VAL A 5 1.03 -1.96 -3.44
N PHE A 6 -0.14 -2.24 -2.90
CA PHE A 6 -1.30 -2.74 -3.64
C PHE A 6 -2.55 -2.03 -3.13
N VAL A 7 -3.10 -1.10 -3.90
CA VAL A 7 -4.18 -0.22 -3.42
C VAL A 7 -5.24 0.04 -4.49
N GLY A 8 -6.47 0.26 -4.04
CA GLY A 8 -7.53 0.85 -4.84
C GLY A 8 -7.54 2.37 -4.71
N THR A 9 -7.84 3.07 -5.80
CA THR A 9 -8.00 4.53 -5.81
C THR A 9 -9.20 4.94 -6.65
N SER A 10 -9.75 6.14 -6.36
CA SER A 10 -10.57 6.85 -7.33
C SER A 10 -9.73 7.29 -8.55
N VAL A 11 -10.37 7.68 -9.65
CA VAL A 11 -9.68 8.21 -10.85
C VAL A 11 -8.87 9.45 -10.52
N ASP A 12 -9.36 10.28 -9.61
CA ASP A 12 -8.70 11.50 -9.12
C ASP A 12 -7.67 11.24 -8.00
N GLY A 13 -7.31 9.96 -7.73
CA GLY A 13 -6.11 9.57 -6.99
C GLY A 13 -6.26 9.52 -5.47
N PHE A 14 -7.47 9.42 -4.95
CA PHE A 14 -7.72 9.26 -3.51
C PHE A 14 -7.89 7.78 -3.13
N ILE A 15 -7.31 7.38 -2.00
CA ILE A 15 -7.40 6.01 -1.47
C ILE A 15 -8.55 5.84 -0.46
N ALA A 16 -9.03 6.92 0.11
CA ALA A 16 -10.12 6.94 1.07
C ALA A 16 -10.81 8.31 1.06
N ARG A 17 -12.00 8.40 1.63
CA ARG A 17 -12.62 9.69 1.95
C ARG A 17 -11.88 10.38 3.09
N LEU A 18 -12.20 11.65 3.38
CA LEU A 18 -11.53 12.41 4.45
C LEU A 18 -11.71 11.79 5.85
N ASP A 19 -12.83 11.12 6.07
CA ASP A 19 -13.13 10.37 7.31
C ASP A 19 -12.55 8.95 7.34
N GLY A 20 -11.85 8.53 6.28
CA GLY A 20 -11.28 7.20 6.13
C GLY A 20 -12.22 6.16 5.52
N ALA A 21 -13.45 6.53 5.14
CA ALA A 21 -14.39 5.60 4.50
C ALA A 21 -13.89 5.14 3.13
N LEU A 22 -14.18 3.87 2.80
CA LEU A 22 -13.78 3.17 1.58
C LEU A 22 -14.99 2.78 0.72
N ASP A 23 -16.12 3.45 0.89
CA ASP A 23 -17.43 3.12 0.31
C ASP A 23 -17.46 3.15 -1.23
N PHE A 24 -16.50 3.83 -1.87
CA PHE A 24 -16.38 3.85 -3.33
C PHE A 24 -15.57 2.67 -3.89
N LEU A 25 -14.86 1.91 -3.04
CA LEU A 25 -14.19 0.69 -3.47
C LEU A 25 -15.23 -0.43 -3.70
N PRO A 26 -15.01 -1.30 -4.69
CA PRO A 26 -15.91 -2.43 -4.90
C PRO A 26 -15.94 -3.32 -3.66
N PRO A 27 -17.11 -3.89 -3.30
CA PRO A 27 -17.20 -4.85 -2.22
C PRO A 27 -16.31 -6.06 -2.53
N GLY A 28 -15.73 -6.66 -1.50
CA GLY A 28 -14.94 -7.89 -1.63
C GLY A 28 -15.75 -9.05 -2.22
N GLY A 29 -15.07 -10.00 -2.85
CA GLY A 29 -15.69 -11.21 -3.42
C GLY A 29 -16.20 -11.06 -4.86
N GLY A 30 -15.86 -9.97 -5.55
CA GLY A 30 -16.12 -9.75 -6.96
C GLY A 30 -15.05 -10.33 -7.89
N GLU A 31 -14.65 -9.55 -8.90
CA GLU A 31 -13.57 -9.94 -9.83
C GLU A 31 -12.23 -10.09 -9.10
N ASP A 32 -11.43 -11.08 -9.49
CA ASP A 32 -10.06 -11.22 -8.99
C ASP A 32 -9.16 -10.16 -9.61
N HIS A 33 -8.76 -9.19 -8.81
CA HIS A 33 -7.84 -8.12 -9.19
C HIS A 33 -6.37 -8.46 -8.88
N GLY A 34 -6.08 -9.72 -8.54
CA GLY A 34 -4.74 -10.21 -8.22
C GLY A 34 -4.33 -9.99 -6.77
N TYR A 35 -5.24 -9.58 -5.88
CA TYR A 35 -4.91 -9.32 -4.47
C TYR A 35 -4.46 -10.57 -3.73
N GLU A 36 -5.15 -11.71 -3.93
CA GLU A 36 -4.77 -12.97 -3.27
C GLU A 36 -3.39 -13.45 -3.74
N ALA A 37 -3.13 -13.37 -5.06
CA ALA A 37 -1.83 -13.70 -5.63
C ALA A 37 -0.73 -12.77 -5.07
N PHE A 38 -0.99 -11.47 -4.96
CA PHE A 38 -0.10 -10.52 -4.32
C PHE A 38 0.14 -10.87 -2.85
N MET A 39 -0.93 -11.10 -2.07
CA MET A 39 -0.83 -11.47 -0.66
C MET A 39 -0.03 -12.76 -0.44
N ALA A 40 -0.08 -13.72 -1.36
CA ALA A 40 0.74 -14.92 -1.27
C ALA A 40 2.25 -14.66 -1.38
N THR A 41 2.67 -13.52 -1.96
CA THR A 41 4.08 -13.16 -2.14
C THR A 41 4.68 -12.37 -0.98
N VAL A 42 3.86 -11.83 -0.06
CA VAL A 42 4.33 -10.98 1.04
C VAL A 42 4.43 -11.73 2.35
N ASP A 43 5.42 -11.39 3.16
CA ASP A 43 5.67 -12.04 4.46
C ASP A 43 4.94 -11.32 5.59
N ALA A 44 4.81 -10.00 5.49
CA ALA A 44 4.23 -9.15 6.52
C ALA A 44 3.66 -7.85 5.93
N LEU A 45 2.85 -7.18 6.73
CA LEU A 45 2.31 -5.88 6.38
C LEU A 45 2.89 -4.78 7.27
N VAL A 46 3.04 -3.58 6.70
CA VAL A 46 3.38 -2.35 7.43
C VAL A 46 2.30 -1.33 7.14
N ILE A 47 1.49 -0.99 8.12
CA ILE A 47 0.33 -0.10 7.97
C ILE A 47 0.38 1.04 8.98
N GLY A 48 -0.26 2.16 8.65
CA GLY A 48 -0.46 3.25 9.62
C GLY A 48 -1.56 2.95 10.63
N ARG A 49 -1.55 3.66 11.77
CA ARG A 49 -2.59 3.50 12.80
C ARG A 49 -4.01 3.73 12.27
N ASN A 50 -4.23 4.74 11.45
CA ASN A 50 -5.57 5.01 10.90
C ASN A 50 -6.06 3.86 10.02
N THR A 51 -5.19 3.29 9.17
CA THR A 51 -5.51 2.10 8.37
C THR A 51 -5.84 0.91 9.28
N TYR A 52 -5.08 0.72 10.36
CA TYR A 52 -5.37 -0.32 11.34
C TYR A 52 -6.76 -0.14 11.97
N GLU A 53 -7.09 1.08 12.43
CA GLU A 53 -8.41 1.39 12.99
C GLU A 53 -9.55 1.17 11.98
N THR A 54 -9.32 1.49 10.71
CA THR A 54 -10.28 1.23 9.63
C THR A 54 -10.53 -0.28 9.45
N VAL A 55 -9.47 -1.09 9.38
CA VAL A 55 -9.63 -2.55 9.17
C VAL A 55 -10.18 -3.27 10.40
N LEU A 56 -10.01 -2.72 11.60
CA LEU A 56 -10.68 -3.24 12.80
C LEU A 56 -12.20 -3.12 12.76
N ALA A 57 -12.74 -2.21 11.94
CA ALA A 57 -14.18 -2.04 11.74
C ALA A 57 -14.76 -3.00 10.69
N PHE A 58 -13.94 -3.79 10.01
CA PHE A 58 -14.41 -4.79 9.05
C PHE A 58 -15.04 -6.00 9.78
N GLU A 59 -15.97 -6.68 9.12
CA GLU A 59 -16.60 -7.89 9.66
C GLU A 59 -15.61 -9.01 9.99
N ALA A 60 -14.51 -9.08 9.22
CA ALA A 60 -13.46 -10.07 9.41
C ALA A 60 -12.07 -9.44 9.25
N TRP A 61 -11.08 -10.00 9.96
CA TRP A 61 -9.69 -9.59 9.82
C TRP A 61 -9.16 -9.93 8.41
N PRO A 62 -8.75 -8.94 7.59
CA PRO A 62 -8.48 -9.17 6.17
C PRO A 62 -7.11 -9.78 5.88
N TYR A 63 -6.19 -9.84 6.87
CA TYR A 63 -4.79 -10.21 6.65
C TYR A 63 -4.45 -11.64 7.08
N GLY A 64 -5.45 -12.40 7.56
CA GLY A 64 -5.25 -13.78 8.00
C GLY A 64 -4.15 -13.90 9.07
N PRO A 65 -3.25 -14.89 8.97
CA PRO A 65 -2.18 -15.11 9.95
C PRO A 65 -0.93 -14.24 9.74
N LYS A 66 -0.92 -13.37 8.72
CA LYS A 66 0.27 -12.56 8.41
C LYS A 66 0.55 -11.53 9.51
N PRO A 67 1.83 -11.38 9.92
CA PRO A 67 2.23 -10.34 10.84
C PRO A 67 1.91 -8.95 10.28
N VAL A 68 1.30 -8.10 11.12
CA VAL A 68 0.96 -6.72 10.79
C VAL A 68 1.68 -5.78 11.75
N PHE A 69 2.55 -4.93 11.20
CA PHE A 69 3.29 -3.92 11.94
C PHE A 69 2.59 -2.58 11.80
N VAL A 70 2.00 -2.13 12.90
CA VAL A 70 1.24 -0.87 12.94
C VAL A 70 2.14 0.28 13.35
N LEU A 71 2.35 1.23 12.45
CA LEU A 71 3.18 2.39 12.71
C LEU A 71 2.42 3.43 13.54
N SER A 72 2.83 3.58 14.79
CA SER A 72 2.22 4.52 15.72
C SER A 72 3.18 4.90 16.85
N THR A 73 3.21 6.19 17.22
CA THR A 73 3.84 6.69 18.45
C THR A 73 2.92 6.57 19.67
N ARG A 74 1.63 6.28 19.45
CA ARG A 74 0.61 6.10 20.48
C ARG A 74 0.27 4.62 20.61
N GLU A 75 -0.35 4.26 21.72
CA GLU A 75 -0.96 2.93 21.87
C GLU A 75 -1.98 2.66 20.76
N ILE A 76 -2.10 1.41 20.37
CA ILE A 76 -3.06 0.94 19.36
C ILE A 76 -4.12 0.07 20.03
N ALA A 77 -5.27 -0.03 19.40
CA ALA A 77 -6.34 -0.92 19.87
C ALA A 77 -5.87 -2.38 19.91
N PRO A 78 -6.43 -3.22 20.79
CA PRO A 78 -6.11 -4.63 20.85
C PRO A 78 -6.33 -5.34 19.49
N ALA A 79 -5.46 -6.30 19.18
CA ALA A 79 -5.60 -7.11 17.98
C ALA A 79 -6.82 -8.03 18.09
N PRO A 80 -7.51 -8.32 16.95
CA PRO A 80 -8.53 -9.35 16.91
C PRO A 80 -7.97 -10.74 17.27
N ALA A 81 -8.82 -11.63 17.74
CA ALA A 81 -8.41 -12.99 18.06
C ALA A 81 -7.78 -13.68 16.85
N GLY A 82 -6.61 -14.26 17.04
CA GLY A 82 -5.85 -14.94 15.97
C GLY A 82 -5.03 -14.02 15.05
N ALA A 83 -5.16 -12.70 15.16
CA ALA A 83 -4.32 -11.76 14.42
C ALA A 83 -2.96 -11.58 15.08
N VAL A 84 -1.90 -11.48 14.28
CA VAL A 84 -0.54 -11.19 14.72
C VAL A 84 -0.26 -9.71 14.46
N VAL A 85 -0.35 -8.88 15.49
CA VAL A 85 -0.19 -7.42 15.37
C VAL A 85 0.86 -6.92 16.35
N GLU A 86 1.77 -6.10 15.87
CA GLU A 86 2.83 -5.46 16.65
C GLU A 86 2.87 -3.96 16.35
N ARG A 87 2.91 -3.13 17.39
CA ARG A 87 3.14 -1.70 17.23
C ARG A 87 4.62 -1.41 17.03
N MET A 88 4.92 -0.59 16.03
CA MET A 88 6.27 -0.09 15.76
C MET A 88 6.27 1.43 15.63
N SER A 89 7.41 2.05 15.91
CA SER A 89 7.65 3.47 15.65
C SER A 89 9.08 3.67 15.15
N GLY A 90 9.32 4.75 14.44
CA GLY A 90 10.60 5.11 13.86
C GLY A 90 10.49 5.63 12.43
N GLU A 91 11.63 5.92 11.83
CA GLU A 91 11.71 6.30 10.43
C GLU A 91 11.60 5.06 9.52
N PRO A 92 11.09 5.20 8.27
CA PRO A 92 10.88 4.09 7.36
C PRO A 92 12.12 3.20 7.18
N ALA A 93 13.32 3.80 7.08
CA ALA A 93 14.57 3.05 6.92
C ALA A 93 14.91 2.20 8.15
N GLU A 94 14.67 2.71 9.36
CA GLU A 94 14.89 1.98 10.61
C GLU A 94 13.91 0.81 10.74
N ILE A 95 12.63 1.05 10.41
CA ILE A 95 11.59 0.01 10.41
C ILE A 95 11.96 -1.09 9.43
N ALA A 96 12.32 -0.72 8.20
CA ALA A 96 12.74 -1.66 7.17
C ALA A 96 13.95 -2.50 7.61
N ALA A 97 14.98 -1.87 8.19
CA ALA A 97 16.16 -2.56 8.69
C ALA A 97 15.82 -3.53 9.84
N ARG A 98 14.98 -3.12 10.79
CA ARG A 98 14.53 -3.98 11.90
C ARG A 98 13.74 -5.20 11.42
N LEU A 99 12.87 -5.04 10.42
CA LEU A 99 12.09 -6.13 9.86
C LEU A 99 12.97 -7.07 9.03
N ALA A 100 13.91 -6.54 8.24
CA ALA A 100 14.89 -7.34 7.51
C ALA A 100 15.75 -8.19 8.47
N ALA A 101 16.20 -7.61 9.59
CA ALA A 101 16.97 -8.33 10.63
C ALA A 101 16.15 -9.45 11.30
N ARG A 102 14.83 -9.41 11.25
CA ARG A 102 13.91 -10.46 11.72
C ARG A 102 13.61 -11.52 10.66
N GLY A 103 14.18 -11.40 9.46
CA GLY A 103 14.04 -12.38 8.38
C GLY A 103 12.87 -12.10 7.42
N PHE A 104 12.21 -10.95 7.50
CA PHE A 104 11.19 -10.57 6.52
C PHE A 104 11.85 -10.12 5.22
N GLU A 105 11.39 -10.66 4.09
CA GLU A 105 11.97 -10.41 2.76
C GLU A 105 11.08 -9.55 1.88
N HIS A 106 9.74 -9.65 2.04
CA HIS A 106 8.77 -8.89 1.24
C HIS A 106 7.66 -8.29 2.11
N LEU A 107 7.60 -6.97 2.17
CA LEU A 107 6.59 -6.22 2.90
C LEU A 107 5.49 -5.69 1.99
N TYR A 108 4.25 -5.78 2.44
CA TYR A 108 3.14 -4.98 1.91
C TYR A 108 3.01 -3.70 2.74
N VAL A 109 3.20 -2.55 2.10
CA VAL A 109 3.06 -1.23 2.73
C VAL A 109 1.72 -0.63 2.33
N ASP A 110 0.88 -0.29 3.33
CA ASP A 110 -0.46 0.24 3.09
C ASP A 110 -0.80 1.44 3.99
N GLY A 111 -1.75 2.25 3.49
CA GLY A 111 -2.16 3.52 4.10
C GLY A 111 -1.41 4.74 3.56
N GLY A 112 -2.16 5.80 3.21
CA GLY A 112 -1.64 6.95 2.45
C GLY A 112 -0.34 7.54 3.00
N ILE A 113 -0.33 7.97 4.26
CA ILE A 113 0.87 8.57 4.89
C ILE A 113 2.02 7.57 4.96
N THR A 114 1.75 6.29 5.25
CA THR A 114 2.77 5.25 5.33
C THR A 114 3.41 5.02 3.96
N ILE A 115 2.60 4.87 2.91
CA ILE A 115 3.07 4.72 1.53
C ILE A 115 3.92 5.93 1.13
N GLN A 116 3.44 7.15 1.37
CA GLN A 116 4.15 8.39 1.04
C GLN A 116 5.52 8.46 1.72
N ARG A 117 5.59 8.13 3.01
CA ARG A 117 6.86 8.11 3.77
C ARG A 117 7.85 7.08 3.23
N PHE A 118 7.38 5.87 2.92
CA PHE A 118 8.22 4.80 2.36
C PHE A 118 8.68 5.11 0.94
N LEU A 119 7.81 5.74 0.10
CA LEU A 119 8.19 6.22 -1.22
C LEU A 119 9.25 7.32 -1.15
N ALA A 120 9.06 8.31 -0.29
CA ALA A 120 10.03 9.41 -0.09
C ALA A 120 11.39 8.89 0.42
N ALA A 121 11.39 7.80 1.18
CA ALA A 121 12.61 7.12 1.65
C ALA A 121 13.23 6.16 0.62
N GLY A 122 12.66 6.01 -0.59
CA GLY A 122 13.16 5.10 -1.63
C GLY A 122 13.01 3.61 -1.30
N LEU A 123 12.06 3.25 -0.43
CA LEU A 123 11.92 1.91 0.09
C LEU A 123 10.84 1.07 -0.60
N ILE A 124 10.09 1.63 -1.55
CA ILE A 124 9.10 0.91 -2.35
C ILE A 124 9.72 0.52 -3.69
N GLN A 125 9.62 -0.76 -4.06
CA GLN A 125 10.10 -1.27 -5.33
C GLN A 125 8.99 -1.53 -6.33
N ARG A 126 7.74 -1.70 -5.87
CA ARG A 126 6.61 -2.02 -6.74
C ARG A 126 5.32 -1.35 -6.25
N VAL A 127 4.56 -0.81 -7.19
CA VAL A 127 3.28 -0.16 -6.91
C VAL A 127 2.23 -0.71 -7.87
N THR A 128 1.20 -1.34 -7.30
CA THR A 128 0.01 -1.79 -8.02
C THR A 128 -1.17 -0.92 -7.61
N ILE A 129 -1.79 -0.26 -8.59
CA ILE A 129 -2.91 0.66 -8.39
C ILE A 129 -4.10 0.18 -9.19
N THR A 130 -5.21 -0.11 -8.53
CA THR A 130 -6.50 -0.37 -9.16
C THR A 130 -7.35 0.90 -9.13
N ARG A 131 -7.59 1.50 -10.29
CA ARG A 131 -8.47 2.69 -10.41
C ARG A 131 -9.91 2.26 -10.52
N VAL A 132 -10.72 2.74 -9.60
CA VAL A 132 -12.20 2.63 -9.64
C VAL A 132 -12.73 3.76 -10.51
N PRO A 133 -13.68 3.50 -11.42
CA PRO A 133 -14.20 4.51 -12.36
C PRO A 133 -15.13 5.52 -11.67
N VAL A 134 -14.61 6.26 -10.70
CA VAL A 134 -15.30 7.27 -9.92
C VAL A 134 -14.40 8.47 -9.63
N LEU A 135 -14.98 9.66 -9.60
CA LEU A 135 -14.37 10.88 -9.07
C LEU A 135 -15.01 11.16 -7.71
N ILE A 136 -14.20 11.32 -6.67
CA ILE A 136 -14.73 11.66 -5.33
C ILE A 136 -14.46 13.12 -4.93
N GLY A 137 -13.63 13.84 -5.70
CA GLY A 137 -13.37 15.28 -5.57
C GLY A 137 -12.49 15.66 -4.39
N THR A 138 -12.67 15.03 -3.23
CA THR A 138 -11.87 15.25 -2.02
C THR A 138 -11.69 13.94 -1.27
N GLY A 139 -10.52 13.77 -0.63
CA GLY A 139 -10.22 12.53 0.10
C GLY A 139 -8.78 12.51 0.60
N ILE A 140 -8.35 11.34 1.07
CA ILE A 140 -6.96 11.06 1.44
C ILE A 140 -6.22 10.66 0.14
N PRO A 141 -5.25 11.46 -0.32
CA PRO A 141 -4.54 11.16 -1.56
C PRO A 141 -3.57 9.97 -1.37
N LEU A 142 -3.43 9.15 -2.44
CA LEU A 142 -2.41 8.10 -2.45
C LEU A 142 -1.01 8.69 -2.41
N PHE A 143 -0.75 9.70 -3.22
CA PHE A 143 0.55 10.34 -3.32
C PHE A 143 0.51 11.74 -2.69
N GLY A 144 1.61 12.10 -2.01
CA GLY A 144 1.84 13.41 -1.44
C GLY A 144 3.03 14.10 -2.09
N THR A 145 3.57 15.10 -1.39
CA THR A 145 4.81 15.77 -1.82
C THR A 145 5.97 14.79 -1.75
N VAL A 146 6.73 14.73 -2.83
CA VAL A 146 8.00 13.99 -2.90
C VAL A 146 9.15 14.96 -3.06
N PRO A 147 10.35 14.68 -2.52
CA PRO A 147 11.50 15.60 -2.57
C PRO A 147 12.06 15.76 -3.98
N ARG A 148 11.79 14.82 -4.87
CA ARG A 148 12.19 14.79 -6.28
C ARG A 148 11.24 13.86 -7.05
N ASP A 149 11.30 13.89 -8.38
CA ASP A 149 10.59 12.94 -9.21
C ASP A 149 11.00 11.50 -8.85
N ILE A 150 10.02 10.62 -8.80
CA ILE A 150 10.21 9.18 -8.62
C ILE A 150 9.80 8.51 -9.93
N PRO A 151 10.75 8.14 -10.79
CA PRO A 151 10.44 7.50 -12.05
C PRO A 151 9.82 6.12 -11.83
N LEU A 152 8.81 5.83 -12.63
CA LEU A 152 8.13 4.55 -12.62
C LEU A 152 8.27 3.91 -14.00
N GLU A 153 8.60 2.62 -14.01
CA GLU A 153 8.54 1.78 -15.19
C GLU A 153 7.21 1.03 -15.21
N HIS A 154 6.42 1.23 -16.27
CA HIS A 154 5.16 0.51 -16.43
C HIS A 154 5.46 -0.97 -16.77
N LEU A 155 4.85 -1.88 -16.00
CA LEU A 155 5.01 -3.32 -16.17
C LEU A 155 3.81 -3.94 -16.86
N GLU A 156 2.61 -3.68 -16.36
CA GLU A 156 1.38 -4.25 -16.87
C GLU A 156 0.18 -3.33 -16.59
N THR A 157 -0.84 -3.41 -17.45
CA THR A 157 -2.17 -2.85 -17.19
C THR A 157 -3.23 -3.88 -17.56
N ARG A 158 -4.18 -4.10 -16.66
CA ARG A 158 -5.36 -4.95 -16.85
C ARG A 158 -6.63 -4.13 -16.71
N THR A 159 -7.60 -4.44 -17.56
CA THR A 159 -8.95 -3.85 -17.50
C THR A 159 -9.96 -4.94 -17.17
N TYR A 160 -11.01 -4.57 -16.47
CA TYR A 160 -12.02 -5.49 -15.97
C TYR A 160 -13.42 -5.10 -16.48
N PRO A 161 -14.35 -6.06 -16.64
CA PRO A 161 -15.74 -5.78 -17.04
C PRO A 161 -16.45 -4.78 -16.13
N SER A 162 -16.09 -4.71 -14.85
CA SER A 162 -16.56 -3.71 -13.87
C SER A 162 -16.13 -2.27 -14.18
N GLY A 163 -15.23 -2.06 -15.15
CA GLY A 163 -14.62 -0.77 -15.45
C GLY A 163 -13.38 -0.45 -14.62
N LEU A 164 -12.98 -1.35 -13.75
CA LEU A 164 -11.73 -1.21 -13.00
C LEU A 164 -10.52 -1.29 -13.93
N VAL A 165 -9.45 -0.57 -13.59
CA VAL A 165 -8.17 -0.59 -14.31
C VAL A 165 -7.05 -0.75 -13.31
N THR A 166 -6.37 -1.89 -13.33
CA THR A 166 -5.19 -2.15 -12.51
C THR A 166 -3.93 -1.91 -13.32
N SER A 167 -3.05 -1.06 -12.83
CA SER A 167 -1.72 -0.82 -13.41
C SER A 167 -0.64 -1.14 -12.39
N GLU A 168 0.39 -1.84 -12.84
CA GLU A 168 1.55 -2.21 -12.04
C GLU A 168 2.80 -1.49 -12.56
N TYR A 169 3.58 -0.97 -11.61
CA TYR A 169 4.81 -0.23 -11.89
C TYR A 169 5.95 -0.73 -11.01
N ALA A 170 7.16 -0.82 -11.60
CA ALA A 170 8.39 -0.85 -10.84
C ALA A 170 8.81 0.58 -10.51
N VAL A 171 9.29 0.79 -9.27
CA VAL A 171 9.92 2.06 -8.88
C VAL A 171 11.38 1.99 -9.30
N ALA A 172 11.79 2.87 -10.23
CA ALA A 172 13.16 2.92 -10.69
C ALA A 172 14.09 3.36 -9.55
N GLY A 173 15.15 2.60 -9.29
CA GLY A 173 16.21 2.99 -8.37
C GLY A 173 17.04 4.16 -8.92
N ASP A 174 17.76 4.86 -8.05
CA ASP A 174 18.58 6.04 -8.37
C ASP A 174 19.62 5.85 -9.51
N GLY A 175 19.80 4.63 -10.02
CA GLY A 175 20.80 4.31 -11.05
C GLY A 175 20.27 4.01 -12.45
N SER A 176 18.94 4.02 -12.71
CA SER A 176 18.39 3.52 -13.97
C SER A 176 18.01 4.58 -15.03
N LEU A 177 18.27 5.85 -14.78
CA LEU A 177 17.84 6.95 -15.67
C LEU A 177 18.87 7.41 -16.72
N ASP A 178 19.99 6.71 -16.91
CA ASP A 178 21.05 7.15 -17.84
C ASP A 178 20.91 6.57 -19.26
N SER A 179 19.79 5.97 -19.65
CA SER A 179 19.67 5.33 -20.97
C SER A 179 18.28 5.35 -21.61
N ALA A 180 17.56 6.48 -21.60
CA ALA A 180 16.43 6.63 -22.54
C ALA A 180 16.50 8.02 -23.22
N PRO A 181 16.65 8.11 -24.56
CA PRO A 181 16.56 9.37 -25.26
C PRO A 181 15.13 9.90 -25.18
N ARG A 182 14.97 11.10 -24.64
CA ARG A 182 13.71 11.86 -24.73
C ARG A 182 13.42 12.13 -26.22
N ARG A 183 12.32 11.59 -26.71
CA ARG A 183 11.74 11.98 -28.00
C ARG A 183 10.60 12.97 -27.75
#